data_9959983c563451ef929194f25546d44e
#
_entry.id   9959983c563451ef929194f25546d44e
#
_cell.length_a   1.000
_cell.length_b   1.000
_cell.length_c   1.000
_cell.angle_alpha   90.00
_cell.angle_beta   90.00
_cell.angle_gamma   90.00
#
_symmetry.space_group_name_H-M   'P 1'
#
loop_
_entity.id
_entity.type
_entity.pdbx_description
1 polymer ?
#
loop_
_entity_poly.entity_id
_entity_poly.type
_entity_poly.pdbx_seq_one_letter_code
_entity_poly.pdbx_strand_id
1 'polypeptide(L)'
;MGRPEKIRLGDILVGQKFISQENLREALDAQKRSGRKLGRVLVELGFVSEDQICEAIARQLNIPFVNLKFFNISQDVVRRLPETQARRFRAIVLEERAGKYLVGMSDPTDLFAFDELTRILKREIQTAVVNDGLLIQTIDRVYRRTEEISGLAKELERDMGDYIDFGSLGAGLGAEDAPVVKLLQSVFEDAAQVNASDVHIEPLEGKVQIRFRIDGELLPQAETDVKTGPAIVLRLKLMGGLDISEKRLPQDGRFAIRVRDLPIDVRMSTMPTQYGESVVLRLLNQKSGLLGLDRVGMPAAMLARFRELIRRTNAMVLVTGPTGSGKTTTLYAALSELNSIDTKIITVEDPVEYRLPGINQVQINEKIDLTFARVLRSALRQDPDIILIGEMRDQETAQIGLRAALTGHLVLSTLHTKDAMSTPIRLIDMGAPNYMVATSVQAVLAQRLVRLICESCGEQRPPSEVEQRWLAVHMDQEAWSEGRYMVGRGCSNCNGTGFQGRIGVYELLEMHLDLVRALNRNDGNLFLEAAAKQMEGQTLGRNAFRLAAAGRTTLAEAIRVASAQED
;
A
#
# COMPACT_ATOMS: atom_id res chain seq x y z
N MET A 1 -44.88 13.13 -35.12
CA MET A 1 -44.08 13.09 -33.92
C MET A 1 -42.72 13.67 -34.28
N GLY A 2 -42.40 14.89 -33.77
CA GLY A 2 -41.12 15.58 -34.06
C GLY A 2 -39.96 14.78 -33.51
N ARG A 3 -38.85 14.70 -34.27
CA ARG A 3 -37.57 14.15 -33.77
C ARG A 3 -37.19 14.93 -32.51
N PRO A 4 -36.86 14.26 -31.40
CA PRO A 4 -36.35 14.96 -30.22
C PRO A 4 -35.10 15.75 -30.63
N GLU A 5 -35.07 17.06 -30.34
CA GLU A 5 -33.90 17.91 -30.54
C GLU A 5 -32.71 17.28 -29.75
N LYS A 6 -31.63 16.96 -30.46
CA LYS A 6 -30.40 16.51 -29.83
C LYS A 6 -29.82 17.67 -29.03
N ILE A 7 -30.09 17.72 -27.74
CA ILE A 7 -29.46 18.71 -26.85
C ILE A 7 -27.95 18.50 -26.90
N ARG A 8 -27.20 19.57 -27.15
CA ARG A 8 -25.73 19.48 -27.25
C ARG A 8 -25.11 19.32 -25.85
N LEU A 9 -24.03 18.56 -25.75
CA LEU A 9 -23.32 18.32 -24.48
C LEU A 9 -22.99 19.65 -23.74
N GLY A 10 -22.52 20.67 -24.48
CA GLY A 10 -22.22 21.97 -23.89
C GLY A 10 -23.43 22.65 -23.26
N ASP A 11 -24.61 22.55 -23.89
CA ASP A 11 -25.85 23.13 -23.38
C ASP A 11 -26.33 22.43 -22.10
N ILE A 12 -26.11 21.11 -22.00
CA ILE A 12 -26.42 20.32 -20.81
C ILE A 12 -25.52 20.76 -19.65
N LEU A 13 -24.20 20.88 -19.88
CA LEU A 13 -23.23 21.26 -18.86
C LEU A 13 -23.48 22.68 -18.31
N VAL A 14 -23.84 23.62 -19.18
CA VAL A 14 -24.22 24.97 -18.78
C VAL A 14 -25.56 24.97 -18.03
N GLY A 15 -26.57 24.26 -18.53
CA GLY A 15 -27.88 24.14 -17.90
C GLY A 15 -27.83 23.51 -16.50
N GLN A 16 -26.87 22.63 -16.26
CA GLN A 16 -26.61 22.00 -14.94
C GLN A 16 -25.68 22.85 -14.04
N LYS A 17 -25.22 24.00 -14.52
CA LYS A 17 -24.27 24.88 -13.81
C LYS A 17 -22.92 24.23 -13.51
N PHE A 18 -22.50 23.22 -14.27
CA PHE A 18 -21.15 22.64 -14.16
C PHE A 18 -20.10 23.57 -14.77
N ILE A 19 -20.48 24.33 -15.83
CA ILE A 19 -19.62 25.33 -16.47
C ILE A 19 -20.39 26.61 -16.73
N SER A 20 -19.65 27.73 -16.85
CA SER A 20 -20.23 28.99 -17.34
C SER A 20 -20.30 29.00 -18.88
N GLN A 21 -21.05 29.96 -19.45
CA GLN A 21 -21.05 30.16 -20.91
C GLN A 21 -19.69 30.62 -21.44
N GLU A 22 -18.91 31.32 -20.62
CA GLU A 22 -17.55 31.74 -20.94
C GLU A 22 -16.62 30.57 -21.07
N ASN A 23 -16.63 29.66 -20.07
CA ASN A 23 -15.85 28.42 -20.09
C ASN A 23 -16.20 27.54 -21.30
N LEU A 24 -17.48 27.46 -21.66
CA LEU A 24 -17.91 26.74 -22.86
C LEU A 24 -17.34 27.36 -24.14
N ARG A 25 -17.32 28.68 -24.28
CA ARG A 25 -16.73 29.35 -25.43
C ARG A 25 -15.23 29.10 -25.55
N GLU A 26 -14.51 29.22 -24.44
CA GLU A 26 -13.07 28.96 -24.40
C GLU A 26 -12.76 27.51 -24.79
N ALA A 27 -13.52 26.54 -24.26
CA ALA A 27 -13.37 25.12 -24.61
C ALA A 27 -13.68 24.83 -26.09
N LEU A 28 -14.71 25.48 -26.68
CA LEU A 28 -15.04 25.37 -28.11
C LEU A 28 -13.93 25.94 -29.00
N ASP A 29 -13.29 27.02 -28.61
CA ASP A 29 -12.18 27.60 -29.35
C ASP A 29 -10.91 26.73 -29.22
N ALA A 30 -10.64 26.17 -28.06
CA ALA A 30 -9.59 25.18 -27.86
C ALA A 30 -9.85 23.89 -28.65
N GLN A 31 -11.10 23.44 -28.74
CA GLN A 31 -11.52 22.31 -29.56
C GLN A 31 -11.24 22.52 -31.04
N LYS A 32 -11.57 23.69 -31.58
CA LYS A 32 -11.30 24.01 -32.99
C LYS A 32 -9.80 23.95 -33.32
N ARG A 33 -8.94 24.31 -32.37
CA ARG A 33 -7.48 24.28 -32.55
C ARG A 33 -6.89 22.87 -32.42
N SER A 34 -7.43 22.07 -31.50
CA SER A 34 -6.87 20.74 -31.16
C SER A 34 -7.51 19.58 -31.91
N GLY A 35 -8.73 19.73 -32.48
CA GLY A 35 -9.50 18.67 -33.10
C GLY A 35 -10.03 17.59 -32.14
N ARG A 36 -9.87 17.78 -30.84
CA ARG A 36 -10.27 16.80 -29.81
C ARG A 36 -11.77 16.89 -29.49
N LYS A 37 -12.33 15.84 -28.86
CA LYS A 37 -13.73 15.85 -28.37
C LYS A 37 -13.89 16.93 -27.29
N LEU A 38 -14.99 17.68 -27.32
CA LEU A 38 -15.27 18.80 -26.38
C LEU A 38 -15.15 18.40 -24.91
N GLY A 39 -15.69 17.23 -24.55
CA GLY A 39 -15.60 16.73 -23.17
C GLY A 39 -14.17 16.60 -22.67
N ARG A 40 -13.24 16.10 -23.51
CA ARG A 40 -11.84 15.97 -23.17
C ARG A 40 -11.14 17.32 -22.99
N VAL A 41 -11.46 18.28 -23.85
CA VAL A 41 -10.92 19.64 -23.74
C VAL A 41 -11.37 20.32 -22.45
N LEU A 42 -12.65 20.16 -22.06
CA LEU A 42 -13.21 20.70 -20.83
C LEU A 42 -12.53 20.14 -19.57
N VAL A 43 -12.19 18.83 -19.58
CA VAL A 43 -11.46 18.18 -18.48
C VAL A 43 -10.00 18.65 -18.44
N GLU A 44 -9.32 18.74 -19.59
CA GLU A 44 -7.93 19.22 -19.68
C GLU A 44 -7.79 20.69 -19.22
N LEU A 45 -8.80 21.52 -19.45
CA LEU A 45 -8.85 22.91 -18.96
C LEU A 45 -9.27 23.00 -17.46
N GLY A 46 -9.61 21.88 -16.83
CA GLY A 46 -10.01 21.83 -15.43
C GLY A 46 -11.39 22.41 -15.11
N PHE A 47 -12.24 22.62 -16.13
CA PHE A 47 -13.58 23.20 -15.95
C PHE A 47 -14.59 22.19 -15.40
N VAL A 48 -14.42 20.89 -15.69
CA VAL A 48 -15.27 19.78 -15.23
C VAL A 48 -14.46 18.54 -14.95
N SER A 49 -15.00 17.66 -14.11
CA SER A 49 -14.46 16.31 -13.90
C SER A 49 -14.94 15.34 -15.00
N GLU A 50 -14.22 14.24 -15.19
CA GLU A 50 -14.65 13.16 -16.10
C GLU A 50 -16.02 12.59 -15.73
N ASP A 51 -16.33 12.44 -14.45
CA ASP A 51 -17.63 11.94 -13.97
C ASP A 51 -18.77 12.88 -14.34
N GLN A 52 -18.57 14.19 -14.24
CA GLN A 52 -19.57 15.18 -14.67
C GLN A 52 -19.85 15.13 -16.18
N ILE A 53 -18.81 14.85 -16.99
CA ILE A 53 -18.99 14.60 -18.43
C ILE A 53 -19.80 13.33 -18.66
N CYS A 54 -19.48 12.24 -17.95
CA CYS A 54 -20.23 10.98 -18.06
C CYS A 54 -21.71 11.13 -17.68
N GLU A 55 -22.00 11.87 -16.60
CA GLU A 55 -23.38 12.19 -16.20
C GLU A 55 -24.12 13.00 -17.28
N ALA A 56 -23.48 14.00 -17.87
CA ALA A 56 -24.07 14.80 -18.93
C ALA A 56 -24.37 13.96 -20.19
N ILE A 57 -23.45 13.06 -20.59
CA ILE A 57 -23.64 12.12 -21.70
C ILE A 57 -24.78 11.15 -21.39
N ALA A 58 -24.84 10.59 -20.17
CA ALA A 58 -25.90 9.68 -19.75
C ALA A 58 -27.28 10.32 -19.88
N ARG A 59 -27.44 11.57 -19.45
CA ARG A 59 -28.68 12.34 -19.61
C ARG A 59 -28.98 12.65 -21.06
N GLN A 60 -27.99 12.99 -21.88
CA GLN A 60 -28.15 13.26 -23.30
C GLN A 60 -28.72 12.04 -24.04
N LEU A 61 -28.24 10.86 -23.67
CA LEU A 61 -28.64 9.60 -24.31
C LEU A 61 -29.82 8.91 -23.63
N ASN A 62 -30.30 9.46 -22.51
CA ASN A 62 -31.32 8.87 -21.65
C ASN A 62 -31.02 7.42 -21.21
N ILE A 63 -29.74 7.18 -20.81
CA ILE A 63 -29.22 5.93 -20.26
C ILE A 63 -28.61 6.18 -18.89
N PRO A 64 -28.47 5.15 -18.02
CA PRO A 64 -27.89 5.36 -16.70
C PRO A 64 -26.38 5.68 -16.77
N PHE A 65 -25.91 6.54 -15.87
CA PHE A 65 -24.50 6.65 -15.51
C PHE A 65 -24.21 5.70 -14.34
N VAL A 66 -23.14 4.94 -14.43
CA VAL A 66 -22.68 4.02 -13.37
C VAL A 66 -21.27 4.38 -12.97
N ASN A 67 -21.12 4.82 -11.72
CA ASN A 67 -19.78 5.03 -11.15
C ASN A 67 -19.21 3.68 -10.70
N LEU A 68 -18.21 3.19 -11.44
CA LEU A 68 -17.59 1.89 -11.22
C LEU A 68 -16.83 1.80 -9.88
N LYS A 69 -16.51 2.93 -9.26
CA LYS A 69 -15.86 2.96 -7.93
C LYS A 69 -16.79 2.37 -6.86
N PHE A 70 -18.11 2.59 -6.98
CA PHE A 70 -19.11 2.21 -5.98
C PHE A 70 -20.01 1.04 -6.43
N PHE A 71 -19.82 0.55 -7.65
CA PHE A 71 -20.63 -0.53 -8.17
C PHE A 71 -20.00 -1.90 -7.87
N ASN A 72 -20.75 -2.75 -7.19
CA ASN A 72 -20.28 -4.11 -6.89
C ASN A 72 -20.57 -5.05 -8.07
N ILE A 73 -19.54 -5.45 -8.78
CA ILE A 73 -19.63 -6.29 -9.98
C ILE A 73 -19.40 -7.74 -9.58
N SER A 74 -20.33 -8.63 -9.92
CA SER A 74 -20.17 -10.08 -9.75
C SER A 74 -19.19 -10.64 -10.78
N GLN A 75 -18.22 -11.44 -10.32
CA GLN A 75 -17.23 -12.09 -11.22
C GLN A 75 -17.91 -12.99 -12.25
N ASP A 76 -18.97 -13.72 -11.86
CA ASP A 76 -19.70 -14.64 -12.76
C ASP A 76 -20.35 -13.90 -13.92
N VAL A 77 -20.81 -12.68 -13.70
CA VAL A 77 -21.48 -11.86 -14.72
C VAL A 77 -20.46 -11.22 -15.65
N VAL A 78 -19.34 -10.72 -15.11
CA VAL A 78 -18.27 -10.13 -15.91
C VAL A 78 -17.66 -11.11 -16.89
N ARG A 79 -17.45 -12.35 -16.48
CA ARG A 79 -16.85 -13.42 -17.31
C ARG A 79 -17.69 -13.83 -18.51
N ARG A 80 -18.96 -13.38 -18.59
CA ARG A 80 -19.78 -13.58 -19.80
C ARG A 80 -19.21 -12.85 -21.02
N LEU A 81 -18.45 -11.75 -20.79
CA LEU A 81 -17.70 -11.05 -21.84
C LEU A 81 -16.21 -11.42 -21.70
N PRO A 82 -15.54 -11.99 -22.73
CA PRO A 82 -14.10 -12.25 -22.66
C PRO A 82 -13.28 -10.97 -22.44
N GLU A 83 -12.20 -11.04 -21.65
CA GLU A 83 -11.34 -9.88 -21.32
C GLU A 83 -10.83 -9.14 -22.57
N THR A 84 -10.41 -9.90 -23.61
CA THR A 84 -9.95 -9.32 -24.88
C THR A 84 -11.01 -8.44 -25.54
N GLN A 85 -12.27 -8.83 -25.44
CA GLN A 85 -13.38 -8.06 -26.01
C GLN A 85 -13.77 -6.89 -25.09
N ALA A 86 -13.72 -7.09 -23.77
CA ALA A 86 -13.94 -6.01 -22.80
C ALA A 86 -12.93 -4.86 -23.02
N ARG A 87 -11.66 -5.17 -23.21
CA ARG A 87 -10.61 -4.19 -23.52
C ARG A 87 -10.78 -3.56 -24.90
N ARG A 88 -11.07 -4.37 -25.90
CA ARG A 88 -11.23 -3.90 -27.29
C ARG A 88 -12.36 -2.89 -27.44
N PHE A 89 -13.51 -3.20 -26.85
CA PHE A 89 -14.73 -2.38 -26.96
C PHE A 89 -14.90 -1.38 -25.83
N ARG A 90 -13.93 -1.31 -24.91
CA ARG A 90 -14.04 -0.45 -23.71
C ARG A 90 -15.39 -0.61 -23.01
N ALA A 91 -15.73 -1.88 -22.68
CA ALA A 91 -17.01 -2.25 -22.11
C ALA A 91 -16.88 -3.32 -21.03
N ILE A 92 -17.81 -3.34 -20.09
CA ILE A 92 -17.85 -4.33 -19.01
C ILE A 92 -19.31 -4.71 -18.71
N VAL A 93 -19.56 -6.00 -18.48
CA VAL A 93 -20.89 -6.45 -18.04
C VAL A 93 -21.00 -6.18 -16.53
N LEU A 94 -21.98 -5.38 -16.14
CA LEU A 94 -22.16 -4.91 -14.76
C LEU A 94 -23.05 -5.85 -13.95
N GLU A 95 -24.22 -6.19 -14.52
CA GLU A 95 -25.18 -7.06 -13.88
C GLU A 95 -26.16 -7.67 -14.90
N GLU A 96 -26.91 -8.69 -14.47
CA GLU A 96 -28.03 -9.27 -15.20
C GLU A 96 -29.35 -8.81 -14.55
N ARG A 97 -30.18 -8.10 -15.29
CA ARG A 97 -31.50 -7.65 -14.85
C ARG A 97 -32.60 -8.09 -15.84
N ALA A 98 -33.63 -8.76 -15.34
CA ALA A 98 -34.79 -9.18 -16.14
C ALA A 98 -34.40 -9.88 -17.47
N GLY A 99 -33.33 -10.72 -17.47
CA GLY A 99 -32.88 -11.46 -18.65
C GLY A 99 -32.04 -10.65 -19.64
N LYS A 100 -31.75 -9.38 -19.37
CA LYS A 100 -30.87 -8.51 -20.14
C LYS A 100 -29.56 -8.26 -19.38
N TYR A 101 -28.49 -7.97 -20.09
CA TYR A 101 -27.25 -7.52 -19.46
C TYR A 101 -27.16 -5.99 -19.43
N LEU A 102 -26.88 -5.42 -18.26
CA LEU A 102 -26.44 -4.03 -18.16
C LEU A 102 -24.95 -3.98 -18.48
N VAL A 103 -24.59 -3.26 -19.54
CA VAL A 103 -23.19 -3.14 -20.01
C VAL A 103 -22.71 -1.71 -19.87
N GLY A 104 -21.71 -1.49 -19.06
CA GLY A 104 -21.01 -0.20 -18.93
C GLY A 104 -20.09 0.01 -20.12
N MET A 105 -20.22 1.12 -20.83
CA MET A 105 -19.39 1.49 -21.98
C MET A 105 -18.80 2.88 -21.77
N SER A 106 -17.55 3.09 -22.15
CA SER A 106 -16.94 4.42 -22.14
C SER A 106 -17.47 5.32 -23.26
N ASP A 107 -17.84 4.74 -24.40
CA ASP A 107 -18.51 5.43 -25.51
C ASP A 107 -19.77 4.65 -25.94
N PRO A 108 -20.91 4.91 -25.31
CA PRO A 108 -22.17 4.22 -25.66
C PRO A 108 -22.75 4.63 -27.02
N THR A 109 -22.09 5.56 -27.74
CA THR A 109 -22.48 5.95 -29.10
C THR A 109 -21.83 5.10 -30.19
N ASP A 110 -20.91 4.21 -29.82
CA ASP A 110 -20.29 3.25 -30.73
C ASP A 110 -21.26 2.10 -31.03
N LEU A 111 -22.01 2.25 -32.12
CA LEU A 111 -22.97 1.26 -32.59
C LEU A 111 -22.32 -0.07 -32.99
N PHE A 112 -21.09 -0.01 -33.52
CA PHE A 112 -20.37 -1.22 -33.89
C PHE A 112 -20.01 -2.05 -32.65
N ALA A 113 -19.51 -1.39 -31.60
CA ALA A 113 -19.25 -2.06 -30.31
C ALA A 113 -20.52 -2.62 -29.70
N PHE A 114 -21.65 -1.89 -29.77
CA PHE A 114 -22.96 -2.34 -29.26
C PHE A 114 -23.42 -3.62 -29.96
N ASP A 115 -23.38 -3.66 -31.31
CA ASP A 115 -23.81 -4.82 -32.09
C ASP A 115 -22.93 -6.05 -31.83
N GLU A 116 -21.61 -5.86 -31.79
CA GLU A 116 -20.67 -6.94 -31.49
C GLU A 116 -20.84 -7.48 -30.06
N LEU A 117 -21.01 -6.61 -29.07
CA LEU A 117 -21.26 -7.02 -27.67
C LEU A 117 -22.57 -7.82 -27.57
N THR A 118 -23.64 -7.38 -28.26
CA THR A 118 -24.92 -8.11 -28.30
C THR A 118 -24.73 -9.50 -28.92
N ARG A 119 -23.94 -9.61 -30.00
CA ARG A 119 -23.62 -10.89 -30.65
C ARG A 119 -22.82 -11.84 -29.75
N ILE A 120 -21.81 -11.30 -29.03
CA ILE A 120 -20.95 -12.08 -28.14
C ILE A 120 -21.74 -12.58 -26.93
N LEU A 121 -22.51 -11.70 -26.30
CA LEU A 121 -23.29 -12.01 -25.10
C LEU A 121 -24.54 -12.87 -25.41
N LYS A 122 -24.97 -12.94 -26.66
CA LYS A 122 -26.15 -13.70 -27.13
C LYS A 122 -27.42 -13.35 -26.35
N ARG A 123 -27.53 -12.13 -25.87
CA ARG A 123 -28.67 -11.58 -25.11
C ARG A 123 -28.81 -10.10 -25.41
N GLU A 124 -30.02 -9.59 -25.18
CA GLU A 124 -30.27 -8.16 -25.26
C GLU A 124 -29.47 -7.41 -24.20
N ILE A 125 -28.81 -6.32 -24.59
CA ILE A 125 -28.00 -5.50 -23.72
C ILE A 125 -28.65 -4.13 -23.50
N GLN A 126 -28.53 -3.62 -22.27
CA GLN A 126 -28.82 -2.26 -21.92
C GLN A 126 -27.50 -1.55 -21.63
N THR A 127 -27.26 -0.41 -22.28
CA THR A 127 -26.04 0.34 -22.09
C THR A 127 -26.10 1.28 -20.90
N ALA A 128 -24.97 1.45 -20.22
CA ALA A 128 -24.73 2.48 -19.22
C ALA A 128 -23.45 3.24 -19.57
N VAL A 129 -23.38 4.53 -19.23
CA VAL A 129 -22.15 5.30 -19.34
C VAL A 129 -21.25 5.01 -18.15
N VAL A 130 -19.98 4.78 -18.39
CA VAL A 130 -18.97 4.65 -17.35
C VAL A 130 -17.72 5.50 -17.67
N ASN A 131 -17.01 5.92 -16.65
CA ASN A 131 -15.76 6.65 -16.79
C ASN A 131 -14.67 5.74 -17.39
N ASP A 132 -13.97 6.17 -18.44
CA ASP A 132 -12.99 5.37 -19.19
C ASP A 132 -11.80 4.97 -18.33
N GLY A 133 -11.27 5.88 -17.51
CA GLY A 133 -10.16 5.59 -16.61
C GLY A 133 -10.52 4.56 -15.54
N LEU A 134 -11.71 4.69 -14.93
CA LEU A 134 -12.22 3.73 -13.96
C LEU A 134 -12.59 2.39 -14.63
N LEU A 135 -13.04 2.41 -15.87
CA LEU A 135 -13.37 1.20 -16.62
C LEU A 135 -12.13 0.32 -16.83
N ILE A 136 -11.01 0.91 -17.28
CA ILE A 136 -9.75 0.16 -17.46
C ILE A 136 -9.28 -0.43 -16.15
N GLN A 137 -9.25 0.37 -15.08
CA GLN A 137 -8.88 -0.10 -13.74
C GLN A 137 -9.81 -1.22 -13.25
N THR A 138 -11.10 -1.12 -13.57
CA THR A 138 -12.09 -2.14 -13.19
C THR A 138 -11.91 -3.42 -14.00
N ILE A 139 -11.67 -3.34 -15.32
CA ILE A 139 -11.35 -4.50 -16.16
C ILE A 139 -10.10 -5.20 -15.61
N ASP A 140 -9.03 -4.46 -15.34
CA ASP A 140 -7.80 -5.01 -14.76
C ASP A 140 -8.05 -5.76 -13.46
N ARG A 141 -8.93 -5.24 -12.61
CA ARG A 141 -9.25 -5.81 -11.29
C ARG A 141 -10.16 -7.02 -11.35
N VAL A 142 -11.19 -7.01 -12.19
CA VAL A 142 -12.26 -8.01 -12.17
C VAL A 142 -11.90 -9.25 -13.00
N TYR A 143 -11.13 -9.09 -14.08
CA TYR A 143 -10.57 -10.20 -14.83
C TYR A 143 -9.25 -10.68 -14.20
N ARG A 144 -9.32 -11.07 -12.91
CA ARG A 144 -8.15 -11.60 -12.19
C ARG A 144 -7.72 -12.95 -12.74
N ARG A 145 -6.41 -13.17 -12.71
CA ARG A 145 -5.78 -14.39 -13.23
C ARG A 145 -5.77 -15.57 -12.25
N THR A 146 -6.48 -15.48 -11.13
CA THR A 146 -6.51 -16.55 -10.12
C THR A 146 -6.90 -17.92 -10.72
N GLU A 147 -7.84 -17.94 -11.68
CA GLU A 147 -8.19 -19.18 -12.40
C GLU A 147 -7.15 -19.58 -13.43
N GLU A 148 -6.49 -18.60 -14.08
CA GLU A 148 -5.38 -18.85 -14.98
C GLU A 148 -4.19 -19.45 -14.22
N ILE A 149 -3.87 -18.93 -13.03
CA ILE A 149 -2.87 -19.50 -12.13
C ILE A 149 -3.23 -20.95 -11.79
N SER A 150 -4.47 -21.22 -11.41
CA SER A 150 -4.94 -22.58 -11.10
C SER A 150 -4.95 -23.47 -12.34
N GLY A 151 -5.26 -22.93 -13.52
CA GLY A 151 -5.22 -23.64 -14.81
C GLY A 151 -3.80 -24.01 -15.22
N LEU A 152 -2.87 -23.05 -15.18
CA LEU A 152 -1.45 -23.24 -15.48
C LEU A 152 -0.77 -24.19 -14.48
N ALA A 153 -1.18 -24.13 -13.21
CA ALA A 153 -0.74 -25.09 -12.20
C ALA A 153 -1.14 -26.53 -12.57
N LYS A 154 -2.39 -26.74 -13.01
CA LYS A 154 -2.87 -28.07 -13.49
C LYS A 154 -2.22 -28.50 -14.81
N GLU A 155 -1.91 -27.55 -15.70
CA GLU A 155 -1.15 -27.83 -16.92
C GLU A 155 0.27 -28.30 -16.59
N LEU A 156 0.93 -27.62 -15.66
CA LEU A 156 2.24 -28.02 -15.14
C LEU A 156 2.19 -29.40 -14.48
N GLU A 157 1.13 -29.72 -13.73
CA GLU A 157 0.91 -31.07 -13.17
C GLU A 157 0.84 -32.15 -14.24
N ARG A 158 0.15 -31.90 -15.35
CA ARG A 158 0.01 -32.87 -16.48
C ARG A 158 1.31 -33.07 -17.24
N ASP A 159 2.07 -31.98 -17.46
CA ASP A 159 3.31 -32.03 -18.21
C ASP A 159 4.45 -32.70 -17.43
N MET A 160 4.40 -32.67 -16.09
CA MET A 160 5.43 -33.28 -15.25
C MET A 160 5.35 -34.80 -15.11
N GLY A 161 4.21 -35.44 -15.45
CA GLY A 161 4.04 -36.88 -15.39
C GLY A 161 4.44 -37.52 -14.04
N ASP A 162 4.63 -38.86 -14.04
CA ASP A 162 5.06 -39.59 -12.82
C ASP A 162 6.58 -39.56 -12.56
N TYR A 163 7.39 -39.03 -13.50
CA TYR A 163 8.85 -38.95 -13.40
C TYR A 163 9.37 -37.55 -13.75
N ILE A 164 9.99 -36.87 -12.76
CA ILE A 164 10.70 -35.60 -12.97
C ILE A 164 12.13 -35.94 -13.41
N ASP A 165 12.43 -35.77 -14.70
CA ASP A 165 13.81 -35.77 -15.20
C ASP A 165 14.42 -34.36 -15.00
N PHE A 166 15.17 -34.20 -13.91
CA PHE A 166 15.88 -32.94 -13.60
C PHE A 166 16.93 -32.54 -14.66
N GLY A 167 17.37 -33.49 -15.49
CA GLY A 167 18.30 -33.21 -16.59
C GLY A 167 17.64 -32.44 -17.74
N SER A 168 16.37 -32.71 -18.01
CA SER A 168 15.62 -32.07 -19.09
C SER A 168 15.17 -30.65 -18.74
N LEU A 169 14.91 -30.37 -17.47
CA LEU A 169 14.55 -29.02 -16.97
C LEU A 169 15.71 -28.01 -17.08
N GLY A 170 16.97 -28.48 -16.99
CA GLY A 170 18.15 -27.63 -17.17
C GLY A 170 18.46 -27.28 -18.64
N ALA A 171 18.10 -28.14 -19.58
CA ALA A 171 18.36 -27.93 -21.03
C ALA A 171 17.39 -26.95 -21.70
N GLY A 172 16.23 -26.64 -21.04
CA GLY A 172 15.18 -25.75 -21.55
C GLY A 172 15.24 -24.31 -21.05
N LEU A 173 16.38 -23.83 -20.54
CA LEU A 173 16.55 -22.51 -19.91
C LEU A 173 16.24 -21.29 -20.81
N GLY A 174 15.90 -21.49 -22.09
CA GLY A 174 15.55 -20.43 -23.04
C GLY A 174 14.09 -20.40 -23.49
N ALA A 175 13.25 -21.34 -23.06
CA ALA A 175 11.86 -21.37 -23.49
C ALA A 175 11.00 -20.47 -22.58
N GLU A 176 10.68 -19.27 -23.06
CA GLU A 176 9.70 -18.36 -22.45
C GLU A 176 8.30 -18.98 -22.32
N ASP A 177 8.05 -20.09 -23.01
CA ASP A 177 6.78 -20.81 -23.08
C ASP A 177 6.61 -21.95 -22.08
N ALA A 178 7.59 -22.22 -21.23
CA ALA A 178 7.47 -23.28 -20.24
C ALA A 178 6.32 -23.01 -19.24
N PRO A 179 5.46 -24.00 -18.90
CA PRO A 179 4.30 -23.80 -18.03
C PRO A 179 4.64 -23.13 -16.68
N VAL A 180 5.80 -23.47 -16.10
CA VAL A 180 6.26 -22.87 -14.85
C VAL A 180 6.55 -21.36 -14.99
N VAL A 181 7.05 -20.92 -16.15
CA VAL A 181 7.33 -19.50 -16.41
C VAL A 181 6.03 -18.72 -16.54
N LYS A 182 5.07 -19.25 -17.28
CA LYS A 182 3.72 -18.66 -17.42
C LYS A 182 3.01 -18.59 -16.07
N LEU A 183 3.10 -19.65 -15.26
CA LEU A 183 2.55 -19.67 -13.91
C LEU A 183 3.14 -18.56 -13.03
N LEU A 184 4.46 -18.45 -12.96
CA LEU A 184 5.12 -17.42 -12.18
C LEU A 184 4.81 -16.01 -12.70
N GLN A 185 4.77 -15.82 -14.02
CA GLN A 185 4.37 -14.54 -14.60
C GLN A 185 2.95 -14.16 -14.17
N SER A 186 1.97 -15.08 -14.27
CA SER A 186 0.60 -14.82 -13.82
C SER A 186 0.52 -14.55 -12.32
N VAL A 187 1.33 -15.24 -11.49
CA VAL A 187 1.43 -14.98 -10.04
C VAL A 187 1.94 -13.56 -9.77
N PHE A 188 3.03 -13.14 -10.44
CA PHE A 188 3.58 -11.80 -10.25
C PHE A 188 2.64 -10.70 -10.78
N GLU A 189 1.97 -10.94 -11.90
CA GLU A 189 1.02 -9.98 -12.46
C GLU A 189 -0.21 -9.80 -11.54
N ASP A 190 -0.75 -10.89 -11.00
CA ASP A 190 -1.88 -10.83 -10.06
C ASP A 190 -1.45 -10.18 -8.72
N ALA A 191 -0.26 -10.55 -8.19
CA ALA A 191 0.28 -9.95 -6.98
C ALA A 191 0.50 -8.44 -7.11
N ALA A 192 1.06 -7.98 -8.24
CA ALA A 192 1.23 -6.56 -8.52
C ALA A 192 -0.11 -5.81 -8.65
N GLN A 193 -1.10 -6.45 -9.28
CA GLN A 193 -2.43 -5.88 -9.48
C GLN A 193 -3.18 -5.65 -8.18
N VAL A 194 -3.04 -6.55 -7.20
CA VAL A 194 -3.67 -6.42 -5.88
C VAL A 194 -2.79 -5.67 -4.87
N ASN A 195 -1.64 -5.12 -5.29
CA ASN A 195 -0.65 -4.48 -4.43
C ASN A 195 -0.20 -5.38 -3.27
N ALA A 196 0.02 -6.66 -3.53
CA ALA A 196 0.57 -7.57 -2.54
C ALA A 196 1.99 -7.12 -2.14
N SER A 197 2.28 -7.13 -0.86
CA SER A 197 3.63 -6.87 -0.35
C SER A 197 4.54 -8.08 -0.44
N ASP A 198 3.97 -9.28 -0.24
CA ASP A 198 4.71 -10.53 -0.26
C ASP A 198 3.89 -11.63 -0.97
N VAL A 199 4.60 -12.52 -1.65
CA VAL A 199 4.08 -13.77 -2.22
C VAL A 199 4.71 -14.92 -1.46
N HIS A 200 3.90 -15.78 -0.91
CA HIS A 200 4.32 -17.00 -0.19
C HIS A 200 3.99 -18.20 -1.05
N ILE A 201 4.97 -19.08 -1.27
CA ILE A 201 4.82 -20.36 -1.98
C ILE A 201 5.25 -21.45 -1.00
N GLU A 202 4.29 -22.17 -0.47
CA GLU A 202 4.49 -23.02 0.70
C GLU A 202 4.07 -24.46 0.39
N PRO A 203 5.04 -25.40 0.42
CA PRO A 203 4.72 -26.82 0.33
C PRO A 203 4.08 -27.31 1.64
N LEU A 204 2.92 -27.93 1.51
CA LEU A 204 2.15 -28.57 2.57
C LEU A 204 1.98 -30.06 2.25
N GLU A 205 1.34 -30.81 3.15
CA GLU A 205 1.00 -32.20 2.88
C GLU A 205 0.07 -32.32 1.65
N GLY A 206 0.59 -32.94 0.60
CA GLY A 206 -0.15 -33.19 -0.65
C GLY A 206 -0.37 -32.02 -1.59
N LYS A 207 0.03 -30.79 -1.21
CA LYS A 207 -0.18 -29.59 -2.05
C LYS A 207 0.88 -28.53 -1.85
N VAL A 208 1.00 -27.61 -2.83
CA VAL A 208 1.68 -26.32 -2.68
C VAL A 208 0.63 -25.23 -2.62
N GLN A 209 0.68 -24.38 -1.59
CA GLN A 209 -0.21 -23.26 -1.42
C GLN A 209 0.49 -21.94 -1.80
N ILE A 210 -0.15 -21.15 -2.64
CA ILE A 210 0.29 -19.79 -2.99
C ILE A 210 -0.60 -18.80 -2.27
N ARG A 211 0.02 -17.94 -1.43
CA ARG A 211 -0.68 -16.91 -0.67
C ARG A 211 -0.07 -15.53 -0.93
N PHE A 212 -0.91 -14.52 -0.95
CA PHE A 212 -0.47 -13.12 -1.04
C PHE A 212 -0.69 -12.41 0.28
N ARG A 213 0.28 -11.58 0.67
CA ARG A 213 0.09 -10.63 1.78
C ARG A 213 -0.43 -9.32 1.22
N ILE A 214 -1.69 -9.02 1.51
CA ILE A 214 -2.38 -7.81 1.06
C ILE A 214 -2.80 -7.03 2.29
N ASP A 215 -2.38 -5.76 2.38
CA ASP A 215 -2.64 -4.88 3.53
C ASP A 215 -2.30 -5.50 4.91
N GLY A 216 -1.27 -6.38 4.92
CA GLY A 216 -0.76 -7.06 6.12
C GLY A 216 -1.35 -8.45 6.36
N GLU A 217 -2.44 -8.83 5.71
CA GLU A 217 -3.08 -10.15 5.83
C GLU A 217 -2.65 -11.13 4.74
N LEU A 218 -2.45 -12.40 5.12
CA LEU A 218 -2.16 -13.48 4.19
C LEU A 218 -3.46 -14.08 3.66
N LEU A 219 -3.66 -13.99 2.35
CA LEU A 219 -4.84 -14.48 1.65
C LEU A 219 -4.45 -15.59 0.67
N PRO A 220 -5.13 -16.76 0.68
CA PRO A 220 -4.89 -17.82 -0.28
C PRO A 220 -5.31 -17.35 -1.68
N GLN A 221 -4.48 -17.68 -2.68
CA GLN A 221 -4.74 -17.33 -4.08
C GLN A 221 -4.90 -18.57 -4.96
N ALA A 222 -4.01 -19.55 -4.80
CA ALA A 222 -4.04 -20.78 -5.58
C ALA A 222 -3.45 -21.94 -4.78
N GLU A 223 -3.82 -23.15 -5.18
CA GLU A 223 -3.24 -24.40 -4.71
C GLU A 223 -2.88 -25.25 -5.94
N THR A 224 -1.79 -26.02 -5.84
CA THR A 224 -1.34 -26.93 -6.87
C THR A 224 -0.78 -28.22 -6.23
N ASP A 225 -0.57 -29.27 -7.01
CA ASP A 225 0.01 -30.53 -6.52
C ASP A 225 1.42 -30.30 -5.96
N VAL A 226 1.77 -31.03 -4.92
CA VAL A 226 3.09 -30.95 -4.27
C VAL A 226 4.24 -31.22 -5.26
N LYS A 227 4.01 -32.03 -6.30
CA LYS A 227 5.00 -32.33 -7.35
C LYS A 227 5.46 -31.10 -8.14
N THR A 228 4.65 -30.04 -8.22
CA THR A 228 5.01 -28.80 -8.94
C THR A 228 5.96 -27.91 -8.14
N GLY A 229 5.99 -28.05 -6.82
CA GLY A 229 6.82 -27.26 -5.92
C GLY A 229 8.29 -27.19 -6.30
N PRO A 230 8.96 -28.33 -6.52
CA PRO A 230 10.38 -28.35 -6.91
C PRO A 230 10.70 -27.56 -8.19
N ALA A 231 9.83 -27.60 -9.19
CA ALA A 231 10.02 -26.87 -10.46
C ALA A 231 9.86 -25.35 -10.27
N ILE A 232 8.88 -24.94 -9.47
CA ILE A 232 8.67 -23.53 -9.10
C ILE A 232 9.89 -22.99 -8.34
N VAL A 233 10.34 -23.72 -7.31
CA VAL A 233 11.50 -23.33 -6.48
C VAL A 233 12.77 -23.26 -7.33
N LEU A 234 13.02 -24.26 -8.17
CA LEU A 234 14.17 -24.28 -9.10
C LEU A 234 14.21 -23.02 -9.96
N ARG A 235 13.07 -22.68 -10.59
CA ARG A 235 12.99 -21.48 -11.45
C ARG A 235 13.23 -20.20 -10.67
N LEU A 236 12.67 -20.07 -9.48
CA LEU A 236 12.87 -18.91 -8.62
C LEU A 236 14.33 -18.79 -8.15
N LYS A 237 14.97 -19.90 -7.78
CA LYS A 237 16.41 -19.90 -7.43
C LYS A 237 17.27 -19.43 -8.60
N LEU A 238 16.99 -19.89 -9.81
CA LEU A 238 17.70 -19.42 -11.02
C LEU A 238 17.51 -17.91 -11.24
N MET A 239 16.29 -17.40 -11.06
CA MET A 239 16.02 -15.96 -11.17
C MET A 239 16.74 -15.15 -10.09
N GLY A 240 16.86 -15.69 -8.87
CA GLY A 240 17.51 -15.07 -7.74
C GLY A 240 19.03 -15.26 -7.69
N GLY A 241 19.63 -16.01 -8.66
CA GLY A 241 21.06 -16.33 -8.66
C GLY A 241 21.50 -17.20 -7.50
N LEU A 242 20.62 -18.07 -6.99
CA LEU A 242 20.84 -18.97 -5.87
C LEU A 242 21.35 -20.34 -6.30
N ASP A 243 21.96 -21.09 -5.37
CA ASP A 243 22.40 -22.45 -5.63
C ASP A 243 21.17 -23.40 -5.72
N ILE A 244 20.95 -23.93 -6.92
CA ILE A 244 19.84 -24.85 -7.22
C ILE A 244 20.08 -26.27 -6.68
N SER A 245 21.32 -26.63 -6.41
CA SER A 245 21.69 -27.95 -5.87
C SER A 245 21.56 -28.05 -4.36
N GLU A 246 21.71 -26.92 -3.65
CA GLU A 246 21.56 -26.87 -2.20
C GLU A 246 20.08 -26.67 -1.81
N LYS A 247 19.49 -27.69 -1.16
CA LYS A 247 18.08 -27.74 -0.73
C LYS A 247 17.90 -27.83 0.78
N ARG A 248 19.00 -27.90 1.54
CA ARG A 248 19.01 -28.17 2.99
C ARG A 248 19.26 -26.91 3.81
N LEU A 249 19.73 -25.83 3.17
CA LEU A 249 20.07 -24.57 3.84
C LEU A 249 19.19 -23.44 3.31
N PRO A 250 18.79 -22.49 4.15
CA PRO A 250 18.14 -21.26 3.72
C PRO A 250 19.03 -20.46 2.77
N GLN A 251 18.43 -19.81 1.79
CA GLN A 251 19.15 -18.94 0.85
C GLN A 251 18.35 -17.66 0.62
N ASP A 252 19.05 -16.54 0.51
CA ASP A 252 18.48 -15.24 0.20
C ASP A 252 19.01 -14.72 -1.13
N GLY A 253 18.10 -14.22 -1.98
CA GLY A 253 18.42 -13.72 -3.31
C GLY A 253 17.65 -12.45 -3.66
N ARG A 254 18.04 -11.85 -4.79
CA ARG A 254 17.37 -10.66 -5.33
C ARG A 254 17.35 -10.71 -6.84
N PHE A 255 16.23 -10.29 -7.42
CA PHE A 255 16.10 -10.11 -8.87
C PHE A 255 15.09 -9.00 -9.16
N ALA A 256 15.15 -8.47 -10.38
CA ALA A 256 14.18 -7.48 -10.85
C ALA A 256 13.27 -8.13 -11.89
N ILE A 257 11.99 -7.78 -11.82
CA ILE A 257 11.00 -8.17 -12.83
C ILE A 257 10.33 -6.92 -13.37
N ARG A 258 9.79 -7.04 -14.57
CA ARG A 258 8.90 -6.01 -15.12
C ARG A 258 7.51 -6.62 -15.27
N VAL A 259 6.57 -6.08 -14.51
CA VAL A 259 5.16 -6.48 -14.61
C VAL A 259 4.44 -5.40 -15.39
N ARG A 260 4.00 -5.70 -16.61
CA ARG A 260 3.53 -4.69 -17.58
C ARG A 260 4.60 -3.58 -17.72
N ASP A 261 4.33 -2.34 -17.30
CA ASP A 261 5.29 -1.22 -17.38
C ASP A 261 5.88 -0.83 -16.01
N LEU A 262 5.66 -1.66 -14.97
CA LEU A 262 6.14 -1.39 -13.61
C LEU A 262 7.38 -2.24 -13.31
N PRO A 263 8.54 -1.63 -13.04
CA PRO A 263 9.69 -2.33 -12.50
C PRO A 263 9.44 -2.66 -11.02
N ILE A 264 9.63 -3.92 -10.66
CA ILE A 264 9.50 -4.43 -9.30
C ILE A 264 10.80 -5.11 -8.92
N ASP A 265 11.42 -4.69 -7.83
CA ASP A 265 12.52 -5.41 -7.21
C ASP A 265 11.94 -6.50 -6.30
N VAL A 266 12.45 -7.71 -6.43
CA VAL A 266 12.01 -8.87 -5.65
C VAL A 266 13.15 -9.31 -4.74
N ARG A 267 12.87 -9.36 -3.44
CA ARG A 267 13.72 -10.05 -2.46
C ARG A 267 13.12 -11.41 -2.19
N MET A 268 13.93 -12.43 -2.33
CA MET A 268 13.54 -13.82 -2.20
C MET A 268 14.26 -14.44 -1.02
N SER A 269 13.54 -15.21 -0.21
CA SER A 269 14.11 -16.09 0.79
C SER A 269 13.56 -17.50 0.60
N THR A 270 14.44 -18.50 0.63
CA THR A 270 14.08 -19.91 0.62
C THR A 270 14.41 -20.55 1.94
N MET A 271 13.58 -21.47 2.39
CA MET A 271 13.79 -22.20 3.63
C MET A 271 13.36 -23.66 3.46
N PRO A 272 14.21 -24.64 3.82
CA PRO A 272 13.82 -26.04 3.83
C PRO A 272 12.73 -26.30 4.87
N THR A 273 11.68 -27.02 4.47
CA THR A 273 10.59 -27.48 5.35
C THR A 273 10.38 -28.98 5.20
N GLN A 274 9.49 -29.55 6.00
CA GLN A 274 9.21 -30.98 5.99
C GLN A 274 8.70 -31.49 4.62
N TYR A 275 7.95 -30.66 3.87
CA TYR A 275 7.34 -31.04 2.60
C TYR A 275 8.03 -30.46 1.37
N GLY A 276 9.20 -29.81 1.53
CA GLY A 276 9.97 -29.19 0.48
C GLY A 276 10.50 -27.80 0.87
N GLU A 277 11.00 -27.02 -0.08
CA GLU A 277 11.46 -25.67 0.22
C GLU A 277 10.30 -24.68 0.13
N SER A 278 10.08 -23.92 1.20
CA SER A 278 9.20 -22.75 1.22
C SER A 278 9.91 -21.55 0.63
N VAL A 279 9.20 -20.73 -0.13
CA VAL A 279 9.72 -19.49 -0.71
C VAL A 279 8.83 -18.32 -0.33
N VAL A 280 9.47 -17.24 0.11
CA VAL A 280 8.82 -15.94 0.32
C VAL A 280 9.46 -14.91 -0.60
N LEU A 281 8.62 -14.20 -1.36
CA LEU A 281 9.03 -13.17 -2.30
C LEU A 281 8.45 -11.84 -1.83
N ARG A 282 9.29 -10.91 -1.40
CA ARG A 282 8.87 -9.54 -1.08
C ARG A 282 8.93 -8.69 -2.34
N LEU A 283 7.81 -8.06 -2.69
CA LEU A 283 7.66 -7.23 -3.88
C LEU A 283 7.86 -5.76 -3.52
N LEU A 284 8.92 -5.15 -4.06
CA LEU A 284 9.28 -3.75 -3.79
C LEU A 284 8.99 -2.91 -5.04
N ASN A 285 7.84 -2.23 -5.03
CA ASN A 285 7.47 -1.31 -6.11
C ASN A 285 8.14 0.05 -5.89
N GLN A 286 9.14 0.38 -6.70
CA GLN A 286 9.92 1.62 -6.58
C GLN A 286 9.08 2.89 -6.76
N LYS A 287 7.99 2.86 -7.54
CA LYS A 287 7.15 4.03 -7.80
C LYS A 287 6.14 4.33 -6.69
N SER A 288 5.70 3.33 -5.94
CA SER A 288 4.70 3.50 -4.87
C SER A 288 5.30 3.89 -3.52
N GLY A 289 6.63 3.83 -3.37
CA GLY A 289 7.32 4.04 -2.08
C GLY A 289 7.48 5.50 -1.65
N LEU A 290 7.40 6.46 -2.56
CA LEU A 290 7.61 7.88 -2.28
C LEU A 290 6.29 8.58 -1.92
N LEU A 291 5.81 8.34 -0.71
CA LEU A 291 4.70 9.12 -0.15
C LEU A 291 5.24 10.41 0.48
N GLY A 292 4.63 11.55 0.16
CA GLY A 292 4.88 12.79 0.91
C GLY A 292 4.30 12.72 2.33
N LEU A 293 4.85 13.51 3.26
CA LEU A 293 4.38 13.57 4.66
C LEU A 293 2.89 13.88 4.77
N ASP A 294 2.30 14.61 3.83
CA ASP A 294 0.85 14.91 3.81
C ASP A 294 -0.02 13.67 3.58
N ARG A 295 0.56 12.58 3.06
CA ARG A 295 -0.17 11.35 2.70
C ARG A 295 0.02 10.21 3.69
N VAL A 296 0.88 10.33 4.68
CA VAL A 296 1.11 9.26 5.67
C VAL A 296 -0.06 9.10 6.65
N GLY A 297 -1.00 10.06 6.68
CA GLY A 297 -2.20 10.01 7.52
C GLY A 297 -2.02 10.61 8.92
N MET A 298 -0.96 11.39 9.13
CA MET A 298 -0.74 12.08 10.39
C MET A 298 -1.78 13.21 10.56
N PRO A 299 -2.37 13.40 11.76
CA PRO A 299 -3.26 14.53 12.02
C PRO A 299 -2.57 15.87 11.76
N ALA A 300 -3.30 16.84 11.17
CA ALA A 300 -2.71 18.11 10.70
C ALA A 300 -1.89 18.86 11.76
N ALA A 301 -2.39 18.96 12.99
CA ALA A 301 -1.67 19.62 14.09
C ALA A 301 -0.37 18.87 14.45
N MET A 302 -0.43 17.53 14.50
CA MET A 302 0.75 16.69 14.76
C MET A 302 1.75 16.78 13.61
N LEU A 303 1.30 16.78 12.36
CA LEU A 303 2.14 16.93 11.17
C LEU A 303 2.88 18.28 11.18
N ALA A 304 2.19 19.37 11.49
CA ALA A 304 2.81 20.69 11.59
C ALA A 304 3.92 20.67 12.68
N ARG A 305 3.63 20.06 13.81
CA ARG A 305 4.61 19.95 14.91
C ARG A 305 5.78 19.04 14.55
N PHE A 306 5.51 17.90 13.90
CA PHE A 306 6.56 16.98 13.43
C PHE A 306 7.50 17.67 12.42
N ARG A 307 6.96 18.48 11.51
CA ARG A 307 7.75 19.30 10.58
C ARG A 307 8.68 20.29 11.27
N GLU A 308 8.23 20.92 12.36
CA GLU A 308 9.09 21.79 13.16
C GLU A 308 10.23 21.00 13.84
N LEU A 309 9.93 19.82 14.34
CA LEU A 309 10.90 18.96 15.04
C LEU A 309 12.00 18.44 14.12
N ILE A 310 11.65 18.00 12.92
CA ILE A 310 12.63 17.49 11.94
C ILE A 310 13.48 18.60 11.26
N ARG A 311 13.15 19.88 11.47
CA ARG A 311 13.97 21.01 11.00
C ARG A 311 14.95 21.54 12.03
N ARG A 312 14.93 20.97 13.24
CA ARG A 312 15.89 21.35 14.28
C ARG A 312 17.25 20.75 13.96
N THR A 313 18.28 21.53 14.11
CA THR A 313 19.65 21.04 14.24
C THR A 313 19.88 20.55 15.67
N ASN A 314 20.90 19.73 15.91
CA ASN A 314 21.24 19.19 17.24
C ASN A 314 20.06 18.41 17.88
N ALA A 315 19.45 17.54 17.12
CA ALA A 315 18.25 16.82 17.53
C ALA A 315 18.31 15.35 17.13
N MET A 316 17.80 14.48 17.99
CA MET A 316 17.44 13.12 17.61
C MET A 316 15.91 13.00 17.60
N VAL A 317 15.34 12.56 16.48
CA VAL A 317 13.93 12.23 16.35
C VAL A 317 13.80 10.74 16.05
N LEU A 318 13.03 10.06 16.88
CA LEU A 318 12.85 8.61 16.80
C LEU A 318 11.48 8.28 16.27
N VAL A 319 11.42 7.33 15.33
CA VAL A 319 10.15 6.74 14.88
C VAL A 319 10.11 5.29 15.37
N THR A 320 9.10 4.94 16.16
CA THR A 320 9.03 3.64 16.79
C THR A 320 7.77 2.86 16.42
N GLY A 321 7.82 1.56 16.62
CA GLY A 321 6.73 0.62 16.35
C GLY A 321 7.22 -0.73 15.87
N PRO A 322 6.35 -1.74 15.75
CA PRO A 322 6.71 -3.07 15.26
C PRO A 322 7.12 -3.05 13.78
N THR A 323 7.62 -4.19 13.32
CA THR A 323 7.88 -4.40 11.89
C THR A 323 6.59 -4.23 11.10
N GLY A 324 6.66 -3.54 9.97
CA GLY A 324 5.48 -3.28 9.12
C GLY A 324 4.58 -2.13 9.59
N SER A 325 4.95 -1.35 10.63
CA SER A 325 4.17 -0.17 11.07
C SER A 325 4.35 1.07 10.17
N GLY A 326 5.19 1.01 9.14
CA GLY A 326 5.40 2.11 8.19
C GLY A 326 6.48 3.12 8.59
N LYS A 327 7.36 2.78 9.56
CA LYS A 327 8.45 3.66 10.03
C LYS A 327 9.32 4.20 8.90
N THR A 328 9.82 3.31 8.04
CA THR A 328 10.66 3.67 6.88
C THR A 328 9.93 4.63 5.94
N THR A 329 8.65 4.39 5.66
CA THR A 329 7.83 5.28 4.82
C THR A 329 7.76 6.70 5.40
N THR A 330 7.52 6.82 6.71
CA THR A 330 7.45 8.12 7.40
C THR A 330 8.81 8.81 7.39
N LEU A 331 9.90 8.09 7.68
CA LEU A 331 11.26 8.65 7.67
C LEU A 331 11.71 9.04 6.26
N TYR A 332 11.42 8.23 5.25
CA TYR A 332 11.74 8.57 3.87
C TYR A 332 10.92 9.77 3.37
N ALA A 333 9.65 9.89 3.80
CA ALA A 333 8.84 11.07 3.53
C ALA A 333 9.44 12.33 4.19
N ALA A 334 9.94 12.22 5.41
CA ALA A 334 10.64 13.30 6.11
C ALA A 334 11.95 13.66 5.39
N LEU A 335 12.77 12.68 5.02
CA LEU A 335 14.00 12.92 4.26
C LEU A 335 13.74 13.57 2.91
N SER A 336 12.69 13.16 2.21
CA SER A 336 12.32 13.75 0.91
C SER A 336 11.89 15.23 1.04
N GLU A 337 11.26 15.61 2.17
CA GLU A 337 10.90 17.02 2.45
C GLU A 337 12.12 17.86 2.88
N LEU A 338 13.10 17.24 3.54
CA LEU A 338 14.33 17.92 4.00
C LEU A 338 15.42 17.97 2.93
N ASN A 339 15.29 17.17 1.87
CA ASN A 339 16.30 17.06 0.83
C ASN A 339 16.34 18.31 -0.04
N SER A 340 17.43 19.04 0.06
CA SER A 340 17.73 20.24 -0.72
C SER A 340 19.18 20.20 -1.22
N ILE A 341 19.54 21.06 -2.17
CA ILE A 341 20.87 21.05 -2.79
C ILE A 341 21.99 21.45 -1.82
N ASP A 342 21.65 22.14 -0.77
CA ASP A 342 22.53 22.66 0.28
C ASP A 342 22.54 21.78 1.55
N THR A 343 21.85 20.66 1.54
CA THR A 343 21.74 19.75 2.69
C THR A 343 22.36 18.40 2.40
N LYS A 344 23.38 18.02 3.17
CA LYS A 344 24.05 16.74 3.08
C LYS A 344 23.33 15.68 3.91
N ILE A 345 22.66 14.74 3.26
CA ILE A 345 21.94 13.65 3.90
C ILE A 345 22.67 12.33 3.69
N ILE A 346 22.94 11.61 4.77
CA ILE A 346 23.53 10.27 4.75
C ILE A 346 22.60 9.31 5.48
N THR A 347 22.29 8.16 4.86
CA THR A 347 21.58 7.08 5.54
C THR A 347 22.43 5.84 5.72
N VAL A 348 22.19 5.09 6.80
CA VAL A 348 22.81 3.80 7.09
C VAL A 348 21.72 2.80 7.37
N GLU A 349 21.56 1.77 6.54
CA GLU A 349 20.34 0.94 6.50
C GLU A 349 20.64 -0.55 6.33
N ASP A 350 19.73 -1.41 6.81
CA ASP A 350 19.80 -2.87 6.70
C ASP A 350 18.45 -3.51 6.30
N PRO A 351 18.20 -3.61 5.00
CA PRO A 351 18.87 -2.98 3.87
C PRO A 351 18.22 -1.64 3.45
N VAL A 352 18.77 -0.97 2.44
CA VAL A 352 18.08 0.14 1.73
C VAL A 352 16.82 -0.39 1.07
N GLU A 353 15.65 0.18 1.41
CA GLU A 353 14.36 -0.30 0.89
C GLU A 353 14.13 0.16 -0.56
N TYR A 354 14.32 1.44 -0.85
CA TYR A 354 14.32 2.01 -2.19
C TYR A 354 15.20 3.26 -2.25
N ARG A 355 15.63 3.60 -3.47
CA ARG A 355 16.57 4.69 -3.68
C ARG A 355 15.89 6.04 -3.57
N LEU A 356 16.49 6.94 -2.82
CA LEU A 356 16.08 8.33 -2.70
C LEU A 356 17.02 9.21 -3.54
N PRO A 357 16.52 9.97 -4.53
CA PRO A 357 17.37 10.87 -5.31
C PRO A 357 18.03 11.92 -4.41
N GLY A 358 19.31 12.21 -4.65
CA GLY A 358 20.03 13.25 -3.92
C GLY A 358 20.51 12.86 -2.51
N ILE A 359 20.28 11.62 -2.05
CA ILE A 359 20.64 11.14 -0.72
C ILE A 359 21.70 10.06 -0.82
N ASN A 360 22.71 10.14 0.03
CA ASN A 360 23.78 9.14 0.14
C ASN A 360 23.33 7.98 1.03
N GLN A 361 22.81 6.91 0.43
CA GLN A 361 22.32 5.74 1.15
C GLN A 361 23.40 4.65 1.22
N VAL A 362 23.77 4.24 2.42
CA VAL A 362 24.76 3.19 2.67
C VAL A 362 24.04 1.97 3.23
N GLN A 363 24.15 0.86 2.52
CA GLN A 363 23.66 -0.43 3.02
C GLN A 363 24.77 -1.16 3.77
N ILE A 364 24.49 -1.63 4.98
CA ILE A 364 25.44 -2.44 5.75
C ILE A 364 25.68 -3.79 5.05
N ASN A 365 26.85 -4.38 5.34
CA ASN A 365 27.22 -5.70 4.83
C ASN A 365 28.13 -6.38 5.86
N GLU A 366 27.53 -7.21 6.70
CA GLU A 366 28.25 -7.93 7.77
C GLU A 366 29.33 -8.89 7.24
N LYS A 367 29.16 -9.40 6.00
CA LYS A 367 30.16 -10.31 5.38
C LYS A 367 31.53 -9.67 5.22
N ILE A 368 31.62 -8.35 5.13
CA ILE A 368 32.84 -7.57 5.00
C ILE A 368 33.04 -6.63 6.20
N ASP A 369 32.38 -6.90 7.31
CA ASP A 369 32.43 -6.09 8.54
C ASP A 369 32.05 -4.60 8.32
N LEU A 370 31.13 -4.33 7.38
CA LEU A 370 30.54 -3.01 7.16
C LEU A 370 29.30 -2.88 8.03
N THR A 371 29.50 -2.64 9.33
CA THR A 371 28.47 -2.53 10.36
C THR A 371 27.93 -1.12 10.51
N PHE A 372 26.76 -0.95 11.20
CA PHE A 372 26.18 0.37 11.53
C PHE A 372 27.22 1.29 12.19
N ALA A 373 27.85 0.83 13.27
CA ALA A 373 28.83 1.61 14.02
C ALA A 373 30.01 2.06 13.16
N ARG A 374 30.54 1.17 12.30
CA ARG A 374 31.67 1.47 11.41
C ARG A 374 31.32 2.52 10.37
N VAL A 375 30.13 2.38 9.74
CA VAL A 375 29.65 3.35 8.74
C VAL A 375 29.37 4.70 9.39
N LEU A 376 28.72 4.74 10.56
CA LEU A 376 28.40 5.99 11.26
C LEU A 376 29.66 6.79 11.63
N ARG A 377 30.71 6.12 12.15
CA ARG A 377 31.99 6.80 12.43
C ARG A 377 32.62 7.43 11.17
N SER A 378 32.42 6.82 10.01
CA SER A 378 32.87 7.37 8.74
C SER A 378 31.96 8.49 8.26
N ALA A 379 30.64 8.32 8.38
CA ALA A 379 29.64 9.30 7.99
C ALA A 379 29.85 10.65 8.70
N LEU A 380 30.16 10.63 10.00
CA LEU A 380 30.49 11.84 10.78
C LEU A 380 31.70 12.63 10.26
N ARG A 381 32.54 12.05 9.41
CA ARG A 381 33.67 12.72 8.74
C ARG A 381 33.37 13.12 7.30
N GLN A 382 32.15 12.92 6.86
CA GLN A 382 31.66 13.26 5.52
C GLN A 382 30.83 14.53 5.49
N ASP A 383 30.93 15.37 6.54
CA ASP A 383 30.24 16.64 6.68
C ASP A 383 28.70 16.51 6.47
N PRO A 384 28.03 15.64 7.23
CA PRO A 384 26.58 15.49 7.08
C PRO A 384 25.83 16.54 7.88
N ASP A 385 24.70 17.02 7.36
CA ASP A 385 23.71 17.81 8.12
C ASP A 385 22.67 16.88 8.77
N ILE A 386 22.27 15.83 8.04
CA ILE A 386 21.24 14.89 8.46
C ILE A 386 21.76 13.45 8.33
N ILE A 387 21.58 12.68 9.39
CA ILE A 387 21.93 11.26 9.42
C ILE A 387 20.68 10.44 9.71
N LEU A 388 20.33 9.49 8.83
CA LEU A 388 19.36 8.45 9.13
C LEU A 388 20.09 7.17 9.54
N ILE A 389 19.76 6.66 10.73
CA ILE A 389 20.15 5.33 11.20
C ILE A 389 18.93 4.43 11.07
N GLY A 390 18.97 3.45 10.17
CA GLY A 390 17.82 2.59 9.87
C GLY A 390 17.17 2.02 11.14
N GLU A 391 18.00 1.51 12.05
CA GLU A 391 17.57 1.10 13.39
C GLU A 391 18.75 1.08 14.37
N MET A 392 18.48 1.24 15.65
CA MET A 392 19.45 1.09 16.74
C MET A 392 19.18 -0.23 17.46
N ARG A 393 20.11 -1.20 17.32
CA ARG A 393 20.00 -2.54 17.94
C ARG A 393 20.95 -2.74 19.12
N ASP A 394 22.02 -1.97 19.18
CA ASP A 394 23.12 -2.13 20.12
C ASP A 394 23.55 -0.80 20.75
N GLN A 395 24.26 -0.91 21.88
CA GLN A 395 24.74 0.23 22.66
C GLN A 395 25.65 1.15 21.85
N GLU A 396 26.54 0.58 21.05
CA GLU A 396 27.56 1.34 20.32
C GLU A 396 26.91 2.24 19.26
N THR A 397 26.00 1.68 18.46
CA THR A 397 25.21 2.42 17.44
C THR A 397 24.40 3.53 18.11
N ALA A 398 23.71 3.23 19.23
CA ALA A 398 22.92 4.21 19.97
C ALA A 398 23.78 5.37 20.48
N GLN A 399 24.93 5.08 21.10
CA GLN A 399 25.82 6.11 21.62
C GLN A 399 26.42 7.00 20.52
N ILE A 400 26.79 6.42 19.37
CA ILE A 400 27.30 7.20 18.22
C ILE A 400 26.20 8.14 17.70
N GLY A 401 24.97 7.63 17.52
CA GLY A 401 23.85 8.44 17.07
C GLY A 401 23.49 9.60 18.03
N LEU A 402 23.44 9.31 19.35
CA LEU A 402 23.19 10.33 20.36
C LEU A 402 24.28 11.41 20.39
N ARG A 403 25.56 11.02 20.27
CA ARG A 403 26.69 11.97 20.16
C ARG A 403 26.60 12.82 18.91
N ALA A 404 26.23 12.22 17.77
CA ALA A 404 26.01 12.95 16.52
C ALA A 404 24.96 14.05 16.69
N ALA A 405 23.84 13.73 17.35
CA ALA A 405 22.80 14.72 17.67
C ALA A 405 23.33 15.84 18.59
N LEU A 406 24.14 15.53 19.58
CA LEU A 406 24.75 16.53 20.46
C LEU A 406 25.76 17.45 19.75
N THR A 407 26.38 16.98 18.68
CA THR A 407 27.45 17.71 17.95
C THR A 407 26.97 18.48 16.73
N GLY A 408 25.66 18.67 16.56
CA GLY A 408 25.16 19.60 15.55
C GLY A 408 24.28 18.99 14.46
N HIS A 409 24.14 17.67 14.43
CA HIS A 409 23.44 16.97 13.36
C HIS A 409 21.97 16.72 13.71
N LEU A 410 21.09 16.71 12.72
CA LEU A 410 19.79 16.07 12.85
C LEU A 410 19.97 14.55 12.68
N VAL A 411 19.62 13.79 13.69
CA VAL A 411 19.64 12.33 13.64
C VAL A 411 18.22 11.78 13.63
N LEU A 412 17.89 11.04 12.60
CA LEU A 412 16.63 10.29 12.49
C LEU A 412 16.93 8.81 12.69
N SER A 413 16.10 8.11 13.47
CA SER A 413 16.30 6.66 13.63
C SER A 413 15.03 5.93 14.02
N THR A 414 15.10 4.59 14.05
CA THR A 414 13.99 3.75 14.50
C THR A 414 14.38 2.87 15.69
N LEU A 415 13.37 2.54 16.47
CA LEU A 415 13.40 1.53 17.52
C LEU A 415 12.14 0.64 17.45
N HIS A 416 12.23 -0.52 18.07
CA HIS A 416 11.10 -1.44 18.21
C HIS A 416 10.56 -1.37 19.65
N THR A 417 9.72 -0.36 19.93
CA THR A 417 9.02 -0.21 21.21
C THR A 417 7.50 -0.19 21.00
N LYS A 418 6.75 -0.43 22.06
CA LYS A 418 5.28 -0.50 22.01
C LYS A 418 4.67 0.89 21.79
N ASP A 419 5.22 1.92 22.41
CA ASP A 419 4.74 3.28 22.46
C ASP A 419 5.88 4.31 22.47
N ALA A 420 5.54 5.58 22.48
CA ALA A 420 6.51 6.65 22.50
C ALA A 420 7.16 6.83 23.89
N MET A 421 6.43 6.55 24.97
CA MET A 421 6.90 6.76 26.35
C MET A 421 8.00 5.77 26.74
N SER A 422 7.90 4.51 26.33
CA SER A 422 8.90 3.48 26.63
C SER A 422 10.21 3.64 25.84
N THR A 423 10.22 4.44 24.78
CA THR A 423 11.36 4.53 23.86
C THR A 423 12.62 5.14 24.50
N PRO A 424 12.58 6.27 25.25
CA PRO A 424 13.76 6.79 25.93
C PRO A 424 14.32 5.82 26.99
N ILE A 425 13.44 5.12 27.71
CA ILE A 425 13.83 4.10 28.70
C ILE A 425 14.53 2.95 27.98
N ARG A 426 14.04 2.51 26.84
CA ARG A 426 14.66 1.44 26.04
C ARG A 426 16.08 1.80 25.61
N LEU A 427 16.37 3.05 25.24
CA LEU A 427 17.72 3.49 24.94
C LEU A 427 18.64 3.39 26.16
N ILE A 428 18.14 3.73 27.34
CA ILE A 428 18.88 3.61 28.61
C ILE A 428 19.17 2.13 28.91
N ASP A 429 18.17 1.26 28.76
CA ASP A 429 18.33 -0.19 28.94
C ASP A 429 19.34 -0.81 27.98
N MET A 430 19.48 -0.24 26.79
CA MET A 430 20.52 -0.61 25.83
C MET A 430 21.92 -0.11 26.22
N GLY A 431 22.07 0.62 27.32
CA GLY A 431 23.35 1.14 27.83
C GLY A 431 23.68 2.56 27.37
N ALA A 432 22.72 3.32 26.87
CA ALA A 432 22.92 4.74 26.58
C ALA A 432 22.88 5.55 27.91
N PRO A 433 23.82 6.47 28.16
CA PRO A 433 23.79 7.30 29.35
C PRO A 433 22.56 8.20 29.40
N ASN A 434 21.89 8.27 30.56
CA ASN A 434 20.66 9.03 30.77
C ASN A 434 20.77 10.49 30.28
N TYR A 435 21.87 11.18 30.61
CA TYR A 435 22.08 12.57 30.22
C TYR A 435 22.15 12.75 28.71
N MET A 436 22.70 11.75 27.99
CA MET A 436 22.74 11.81 26.54
C MET A 436 21.35 11.65 25.94
N VAL A 437 20.56 10.68 26.41
CA VAL A 437 19.17 10.48 25.98
C VAL A 437 18.35 11.72 26.26
N ALA A 438 18.42 12.24 27.50
CA ALA A 438 17.68 13.42 27.95
C ALA A 438 17.99 14.69 27.14
N THR A 439 19.23 14.84 26.64
CA THR A 439 19.64 16.05 25.93
C THR A 439 19.50 15.93 24.41
N SER A 440 19.75 14.74 23.85
CA SER A 440 19.76 14.54 22.38
C SER A 440 18.39 14.24 21.83
N VAL A 441 17.59 13.41 22.51
CA VAL A 441 16.25 13.04 22.04
C VAL A 441 15.32 14.23 22.19
N GLN A 442 14.77 14.71 21.08
CA GLN A 442 13.82 15.83 21.07
C GLN A 442 12.38 15.35 20.96
N ALA A 443 12.17 14.27 20.21
CA ALA A 443 10.84 13.71 20.03
C ALA A 443 10.89 12.21 19.72
N VAL A 444 9.82 11.54 20.10
CA VAL A 444 9.52 10.15 19.73
C VAL A 444 8.15 10.08 19.09
N LEU A 445 8.07 9.59 17.87
CA LEU A 445 6.84 9.35 17.13
C LEU A 445 6.58 7.84 17.10
N ALA A 446 5.62 7.37 17.89
CA ALA A 446 5.19 5.98 17.77
C ALA A 446 4.12 5.84 16.70
N GLN A 447 4.18 4.73 15.97
CA GLN A 447 3.38 4.51 14.76
C GLN A 447 2.84 3.09 14.67
N ARG A 448 1.58 2.98 14.25
CA ARG A 448 0.91 1.74 13.83
C ARG A 448 0.22 1.95 12.49
N LEU A 449 -0.12 0.86 11.81
CA LEU A 449 -0.99 0.91 10.64
C LEU A 449 -2.31 0.23 10.96
N VAL A 450 -3.40 0.86 10.52
CA VAL A 450 -4.74 0.28 10.48
C VAL A 450 -5.23 0.22 9.04
N ARG A 451 -6.05 -0.78 8.73
CA ARG A 451 -6.64 -0.92 7.40
C ARG A 451 -7.76 0.08 7.20
N LEU A 452 -7.82 0.67 6.02
CA LEU A 452 -8.92 1.55 5.62
C LEU A 452 -10.10 0.72 5.15
N ILE A 453 -11.31 1.11 5.55
CA ILE A 453 -12.54 0.51 5.05
C ILE A 453 -12.66 0.78 3.56
N CYS A 454 -13.02 -0.24 2.80
CA CYS A 454 -13.25 -0.10 1.37
C CYS A 454 -14.43 0.85 1.11
N GLU A 455 -14.17 1.94 0.38
CA GLU A 455 -15.18 2.95 0.06
C GLU A 455 -16.37 2.40 -0.74
N SER A 456 -16.15 1.29 -1.47
CA SER A 456 -17.18 0.68 -2.34
C SER A 456 -18.16 -0.21 -1.59
N CYS A 457 -17.81 -0.74 -0.42
CA CYS A 457 -18.66 -1.66 0.33
C CYS A 457 -18.76 -1.33 1.82
N GLY A 458 -18.31 -0.15 2.21
CA GLY A 458 -18.48 0.35 3.57
C GLY A 458 -19.94 0.58 3.91
N GLU A 459 -20.39 0.07 5.04
CA GLU A 459 -21.73 0.30 5.59
C GLU A 459 -21.65 0.68 7.06
N GLN A 460 -22.62 1.45 7.51
CA GLN A 460 -22.71 1.87 8.89
C GLN A 460 -23.20 0.72 9.77
N ARG A 461 -22.49 0.48 10.88
CA ARG A 461 -22.86 -0.51 11.88
C ARG A 461 -22.74 0.10 13.28
N PRO A 462 -23.79 0.01 14.12
CA PRO A 462 -23.69 0.44 15.51
C PRO A 462 -22.64 -0.40 16.27
N PRO A 463 -21.91 0.19 17.24
CA PRO A 463 -20.97 -0.54 18.07
C PRO A 463 -21.66 -1.63 18.91
N SER A 464 -21.05 -2.81 19.00
CA SER A 464 -21.46 -3.87 19.91
C SER A 464 -21.17 -3.48 21.36
N GLU A 465 -21.75 -4.20 22.35
CA GLU A 465 -21.51 -3.94 23.77
C GLU A 465 -20.02 -4.00 24.16
N VAL A 466 -19.28 -4.92 23.56
CA VAL A 466 -17.82 -5.04 23.78
C VAL A 466 -17.09 -3.82 23.24
N GLU A 467 -17.43 -3.41 22.01
CA GLU A 467 -16.84 -2.23 21.38
C GLU A 467 -17.19 -0.93 22.15
N GLN A 468 -18.39 -0.82 22.70
CA GLN A 468 -18.79 0.32 23.53
C GLN A 468 -17.95 0.43 24.81
N ARG A 469 -17.58 -0.69 25.44
CA ARG A 469 -16.68 -0.68 26.61
C ARG A 469 -15.31 -0.13 26.26
N TRP A 470 -14.74 -0.54 25.11
CA TRP A 470 -13.48 0.01 24.62
C TRP A 470 -13.57 1.51 24.30
N LEU A 471 -14.66 1.93 23.67
CA LEU A 471 -14.92 3.35 23.39
C LEU A 471 -14.98 4.18 24.67
N ALA A 472 -15.68 3.71 25.70
CA ALA A 472 -15.82 4.39 26.97
C ALA A 472 -14.49 4.59 27.72
N VAL A 473 -13.49 3.73 27.49
CA VAL A 473 -12.14 3.87 28.07
C VAL A 473 -11.30 4.88 27.31
N HIS A 474 -11.44 4.93 25.98
CA HIS A 474 -10.52 5.68 25.11
C HIS A 474 -11.08 6.99 24.57
N MET A 475 -12.39 7.24 24.69
CA MET A 475 -13.05 8.43 24.15
C MET A 475 -14.07 9.00 25.13
N ASP A 476 -14.25 10.30 25.07
CA ASP A 476 -15.30 10.97 25.82
C ASP A 476 -16.68 10.58 25.28
N GLN A 477 -17.69 10.46 26.15
CA GLN A 477 -19.02 9.93 25.81
C GLN A 477 -19.70 10.68 24.66
N GLU A 478 -19.57 12.00 24.62
CA GLU A 478 -20.10 12.82 23.51
C GLU A 478 -19.42 12.46 22.19
N ALA A 479 -18.09 12.38 22.19
CA ALA A 479 -17.30 12.12 20.97
C ALA A 479 -17.56 10.73 20.38
N TRP A 480 -17.80 9.68 21.20
CA TRP A 480 -18.06 8.36 20.66
C TRP A 480 -19.54 8.15 20.29
N SER A 481 -20.49 8.84 20.95
CA SER A 481 -21.93 8.73 20.61
C SER A 481 -22.26 9.36 19.25
N GLU A 482 -21.53 10.38 18.82
CA GLU A 482 -21.67 11.02 17.51
C GLU A 482 -20.88 10.32 16.40
N GLY A 483 -20.11 9.30 16.74
CA GLY A 483 -19.23 8.59 15.82
C GLY A 483 -19.98 7.87 14.69
N ARG A 484 -19.42 7.94 13.47
CA ARG A 484 -19.92 7.21 12.30
C ARG A 484 -19.12 5.91 12.15
N TYR A 485 -19.53 4.86 12.85
CA TYR A 485 -18.84 3.58 12.80
C TYR A 485 -19.21 2.79 11.55
N MET A 486 -18.19 2.31 10.85
CA MET A 486 -18.33 1.66 9.57
C MET A 486 -17.69 0.27 9.59
N VAL A 487 -18.19 -0.62 8.74
CA VAL A 487 -17.58 -1.93 8.43
C VAL A 487 -17.62 -2.17 6.93
N GLY A 488 -16.67 -2.92 6.39
CA GLY A 488 -16.69 -3.32 5.00
C GLY A 488 -17.34 -4.70 4.84
N ARG A 489 -18.36 -4.82 3.98
CA ARG A 489 -19.03 -6.11 3.70
C ARG A 489 -18.17 -7.08 2.88
N GLY A 490 -17.17 -6.56 2.21
CA GLY A 490 -16.46 -7.29 1.16
C GLY A 490 -17.10 -7.13 -0.21
N CYS A 491 -16.27 -6.86 -1.21
CA CYS A 491 -16.68 -6.72 -2.61
C CYS A 491 -15.51 -7.02 -3.55
N SER A 492 -15.74 -7.01 -4.85
CA SER A 492 -14.69 -7.20 -5.85
C SER A 492 -13.57 -6.15 -5.77
N ASN A 493 -13.87 -4.92 -5.30
CA ASN A 493 -12.87 -3.84 -5.16
C ASN A 493 -11.84 -4.10 -4.06
N CYS A 494 -12.24 -4.77 -2.99
CA CYS A 494 -11.37 -5.11 -1.86
C CYS A 494 -11.04 -6.61 -1.78
N ASN A 495 -11.25 -7.37 -2.83
CA ASN A 495 -11.03 -8.82 -2.87
C ASN A 495 -11.76 -9.58 -1.75
N GLY A 496 -12.98 -9.15 -1.41
CA GLY A 496 -13.81 -9.76 -0.37
C GLY A 496 -13.42 -9.37 1.07
N THR A 497 -12.32 -8.66 1.29
CA THR A 497 -11.81 -8.37 2.65
C THR A 497 -12.57 -7.29 3.41
N GLY A 498 -13.30 -6.42 2.71
CA GLY A 498 -13.92 -5.23 3.30
C GLY A 498 -12.95 -4.05 3.51
N PHE A 499 -11.64 -4.23 3.22
CA PHE A 499 -10.61 -3.22 3.42
C PHE A 499 -9.86 -2.92 2.13
N GLN A 500 -9.34 -1.69 2.00
CA GLN A 500 -8.53 -1.27 0.87
C GLN A 500 -7.52 -0.20 1.28
N GLY A 501 -6.25 -0.60 1.35
CA GLY A 501 -5.16 0.26 1.79
C GLY A 501 -5.07 0.41 3.30
N ARG A 502 -4.08 1.17 3.75
CA ARG A 502 -3.75 1.38 5.17
C ARG A 502 -3.51 2.85 5.45
N ILE A 503 -3.69 3.25 6.71
CA ILE A 503 -3.39 4.59 7.20
C ILE A 503 -2.59 4.50 8.50
N GLY A 504 -1.71 5.47 8.72
CA GLY A 504 -0.93 5.57 9.96
C GLY A 504 -1.78 6.05 11.14
N VAL A 505 -1.55 5.44 12.28
CA VAL A 505 -1.97 5.92 13.61
C VAL A 505 -0.73 6.33 14.35
N TYR A 506 -0.75 7.49 14.95
CA TYR A 506 0.43 8.13 15.54
C TYR A 506 0.20 8.59 16.95
N GLU A 507 1.26 8.60 17.76
CA GLU A 507 1.38 9.38 18.97
C GLU A 507 2.75 10.04 19.02
N LEU A 508 2.84 11.26 19.52
CA LEU A 508 4.04 12.07 19.54
C LEU A 508 4.38 12.47 20.97
N LEU A 509 5.52 12.05 21.47
CA LEU A 509 6.12 12.50 22.73
C LEU A 509 7.24 13.49 22.43
N GLU A 510 7.16 14.69 22.97
CA GLU A 510 8.22 15.68 22.91
C GLU A 510 8.98 15.75 24.25
N MET A 511 10.28 15.86 24.21
CA MET A 511 11.13 15.88 25.40
C MET A 511 11.13 17.28 26.04
N HIS A 512 10.10 17.55 26.88
CA HIS A 512 10.04 18.77 27.68
C HIS A 512 10.88 18.70 28.96
N LEU A 513 11.09 19.85 29.60
CA LEU A 513 11.99 19.99 30.76
C LEU A 513 11.70 19.01 31.90
N ASP A 514 10.45 18.67 32.14
CA ASP A 514 10.09 17.75 33.23
C ASP A 514 10.51 16.32 32.92
N LEU A 515 10.38 15.88 31.65
CA LEU A 515 10.88 14.59 31.18
C LEU A 515 12.40 14.53 31.24
N VAL A 516 13.08 15.59 30.79
CA VAL A 516 14.55 15.72 30.87
C VAL A 516 15.04 15.63 32.30
N ARG A 517 14.35 16.31 33.24
CA ARG A 517 14.68 16.27 34.68
C ARG A 517 14.51 14.87 35.27
N ALA A 518 13.41 14.19 34.93
CA ALA A 518 13.13 12.85 35.41
C ALA A 518 14.20 11.85 34.94
N LEU A 519 14.58 11.88 33.66
CA LEU A 519 15.66 11.02 33.13
C LEU A 519 17.01 11.32 33.79
N ASN A 520 17.36 12.60 33.98
CA ASN A 520 18.62 12.96 34.63
C ASN A 520 18.67 12.56 36.11
N ARG A 521 17.52 12.39 36.77
CA ARG A 521 17.42 11.86 38.14
C ARG A 521 17.44 10.32 38.17
N ASN A 522 17.46 9.66 37.02
CA ASN A 522 17.31 8.23 36.89
C ASN A 522 16.00 7.70 37.51
N ASP A 523 14.94 8.49 37.41
CA ASP A 523 13.62 8.17 37.95
C ASP A 523 12.66 7.83 36.79
N GLY A 524 12.60 6.54 36.44
CA GLY A 524 11.75 6.04 35.36
C GLY A 524 10.24 6.20 35.65
N ASN A 525 9.83 6.12 36.94
CA ASN A 525 8.42 6.28 37.30
C ASN A 525 7.98 7.72 37.10
N LEU A 526 8.78 8.67 37.59
CA LEU A 526 8.51 10.09 37.40
C LEU A 526 8.49 10.47 35.92
N PHE A 527 9.35 9.85 35.12
CA PHE A 527 9.36 10.04 33.67
C PHE A 527 8.06 9.55 33.03
N LEU A 528 7.60 8.34 33.35
CA LEU A 528 6.37 7.77 32.79
C LEU A 528 5.12 8.57 33.22
N GLU A 529 5.05 9.00 34.46
CA GLU A 529 3.95 9.87 34.96
C GLU A 529 3.90 11.20 34.21
N ALA A 530 5.05 11.85 34.03
CA ALA A 530 5.13 13.11 33.31
C ALA A 530 4.81 12.94 31.82
N ALA A 531 5.27 11.84 31.20
CA ALA A 531 4.98 11.51 29.80
C ALA A 531 3.49 11.20 29.60
N ALA A 532 2.89 10.39 30.47
CA ALA A 532 1.46 10.07 30.42
C ALA A 532 0.60 11.35 30.53
N LYS A 533 0.95 12.27 31.44
CA LYS A 533 0.27 13.55 31.57
C LYS A 533 0.40 14.41 30.31
N GLN A 534 1.57 14.49 29.70
CA GLN A 534 1.78 15.24 28.45
C GLN A 534 0.99 14.64 27.28
N MET A 535 0.89 13.32 27.23
CA MET A 535 0.25 12.60 26.14
C MET A 535 -1.24 12.33 26.37
N GLU A 536 -1.81 12.89 27.43
CA GLU A 536 -3.23 12.74 27.75
C GLU A 536 -4.09 13.09 26.53
N GLY A 537 -4.90 12.13 26.09
CA GLY A 537 -5.74 12.28 24.90
C GLY A 537 -5.05 12.14 23.54
N GLN A 538 -3.75 11.87 23.48
CA GLN A 538 -2.96 11.77 22.25
C GLN A 538 -2.31 10.39 22.05
N THR A 539 -2.75 9.36 22.76
CA THR A 539 -2.20 8.00 22.65
C THR A 539 -2.59 7.32 21.31
N LEU A 540 -1.81 6.30 20.91
CA LEU A 540 -2.12 5.48 19.73
C LEU A 540 -3.55 4.93 19.78
N GLY A 541 -3.97 4.37 20.93
CA GLY A 541 -5.32 3.86 21.12
C GLY A 541 -6.38 4.91 20.85
N ARG A 542 -6.30 6.09 21.50
CA ARG A 542 -7.25 7.20 21.28
C ARG A 542 -7.29 7.67 19.82
N ASN A 543 -6.15 7.78 19.18
CA ASN A 543 -6.08 8.20 17.79
C ASN A 543 -6.65 7.13 16.83
N ALA A 544 -6.49 5.83 17.13
CA ALA A 544 -7.13 4.76 16.40
C ALA A 544 -8.66 4.80 16.53
N PHE A 545 -9.19 5.00 17.75
CA PHE A 545 -10.63 5.14 17.97
C PHE A 545 -11.22 6.40 17.31
N ARG A 546 -10.49 7.51 17.24
CA ARG A 546 -10.90 8.69 16.45
C ARG A 546 -11.04 8.39 14.97
N LEU A 547 -10.12 7.62 14.40
CA LEU A 547 -10.24 7.17 13.01
C LEU A 547 -11.43 6.23 12.80
N ALA A 548 -11.73 5.36 13.76
CA ALA A 548 -12.92 4.50 13.71
C ALA A 548 -14.21 5.33 13.83
N ALA A 549 -14.28 6.30 14.73
CA ALA A 549 -15.43 7.20 14.88
C ALA A 549 -15.64 8.09 13.63
N ALA A 550 -14.56 8.40 12.90
CA ALA A 550 -14.63 9.09 11.60
C ALA A 550 -15.01 8.16 10.43
N GLY A 551 -15.27 6.86 10.67
CA GLY A 551 -15.64 5.88 9.64
C GLY A 551 -14.50 5.51 8.69
N ARG A 552 -13.24 5.80 9.04
CA ARG A 552 -12.08 5.50 8.20
C ARG A 552 -11.57 4.07 8.37
N THR A 553 -11.69 3.53 9.56
CA THR A 553 -11.32 2.15 9.91
C THR A 553 -12.40 1.52 10.78
N THR A 554 -12.28 0.23 11.09
CA THR A 554 -13.22 -0.46 11.96
C THR A 554 -12.83 -0.33 13.45
N LEU A 555 -13.80 -0.53 14.33
CA LEU A 555 -13.53 -0.63 15.77
C LEU A 555 -12.60 -1.81 16.11
N ALA A 556 -12.71 -2.93 15.38
CA ALA A 556 -11.80 -4.06 15.55
C ALA A 556 -10.33 -3.69 15.29
N GLU A 557 -10.05 -2.88 14.26
CA GLU A 557 -8.70 -2.37 14.01
C GLU A 557 -8.23 -1.42 15.12
N ALA A 558 -9.11 -0.55 15.63
CA ALA A 558 -8.78 0.35 16.73
C ALA A 558 -8.48 -0.41 18.03
N ILE A 559 -9.29 -1.41 18.36
CA ILE A 559 -9.07 -2.29 19.52
C ILE A 559 -7.74 -3.03 19.39
N ARG A 560 -7.41 -3.57 18.21
CA ARG A 560 -6.11 -4.23 17.96
C ARG A 560 -4.91 -3.31 18.25
N VAL A 561 -5.03 -2.01 17.93
CA VAL A 561 -3.97 -1.02 18.23
C VAL A 561 -3.89 -0.74 19.73
N ALA A 562 -5.04 -0.59 20.40
CA ALA A 562 -5.09 -0.31 21.84
C ALA A 562 -4.59 -1.50 22.68
N SER A 563 -5.07 -2.73 22.39
CA SER A 563 -4.63 -3.95 23.10
C SER A 563 -3.13 -4.20 23.01
N ALA A 564 -2.51 -3.90 21.87
CA ALA A 564 -1.06 -4.05 21.71
C ALA A 564 -0.22 -3.06 22.56
N GLN A 565 -0.83 -2.09 23.24
CA GLN A 565 -0.17 -1.22 24.21
C GLN A 565 -0.27 -1.78 25.64
N GLU A 566 -1.33 -2.52 25.94
CA GLU A 566 -1.58 -3.08 27.28
C GLU A 566 -0.72 -4.32 27.58
N ASP A 567 -0.38 -5.13 26.56
CA ASP A 567 0.56 -6.27 26.64
C ASP A 567 2.03 -5.80 26.65
#